data_a4091ec4f67d9fb28245a3d4ffb4cfaf
#
_entry.id   a4091ec4f67d9fb28245a3d4ffb4cfaf
#
_cell.length_a   1.000
_cell.length_b   1.000
_cell.length_c   1.000
_cell.angle_alpha   90.00
_cell.angle_beta   90.00
_cell.angle_gamma   90.00
#
_symmetry.space_group_name_H-M   'P 1'
#
loop_
_entity.id
_entity.type
_entity.pdbx_description
1 polymer ?
#
loop_
_entity_poly.entity_id
_entity_poly.type
_entity_poly.pdbx_seq_one_letter_code
_entity_poly.pdbx_strand_id
1 'polypeptide(L)'
;MYTRLHKRVKIIRIHKVPQDTLTTNINNNILFYLDKMTQNNATQSIKNQPSILWHDYETWGINPKFDKPSQFAGIRTDLDLNIIGEPEMFFCQPPIDYLPQPEACLVTGITPQKAQRQGLSEAEFAARIHMLFTQPDTCVAGYNNIRFDDEVTRYLLYRNFYDPYAREWQNGNSRWDIIDMVRACYALRPEGINWPTVDRDGEEVVSFRLE
;
A
#
# COMPACT_ATOMS: atom_id res chain seq x y z
N MET A 1 28.66 0.28 4.54
CA MET A 1 27.63 1.05 3.83
C MET A 1 26.34 0.23 3.62
N TYR A 2 26.06 -0.77 4.47
CA TYR A 2 25.00 -1.78 4.27
C TYR A 2 23.95 -1.88 5.39
N THR A 3 23.97 -0.95 6.35
CA THR A 3 23.17 -1.07 7.60
C THR A 3 21.93 -0.16 7.65
N ARG A 4 21.47 0.41 6.53
CA ARG A 4 20.46 1.50 6.57
C ARG A 4 19.07 1.19 5.98
N LEU A 5 18.77 -0.07 5.65
CA LEU A 5 17.48 -0.40 5.01
C LEU A 5 16.46 -1.08 5.94
N HIS A 6 16.79 -1.28 7.21
CA HIS A 6 16.00 -2.17 8.11
C HIS A 6 14.76 -1.57 8.79
N LYS A 7 14.34 -0.33 8.47
CA LYS A 7 13.32 0.31 9.30
C LYS A 7 12.19 1.01 8.53
N ARG A 8 11.66 0.42 7.47
CA ARG A 8 10.52 1.01 6.75
C ARG A 8 9.12 0.53 7.15
N VAL A 9 8.99 -0.32 8.13
CA VAL A 9 7.68 -0.90 8.48
C VAL A 9 7.35 -0.65 9.93
N LYS A 10 6.76 0.49 10.26
CA LYS A 10 6.16 0.70 11.59
C LYS A 10 4.94 1.64 11.64
N ILE A 11 4.21 1.88 10.56
CA ILE A 11 2.95 2.62 10.69
C ILE A 11 1.77 1.69 10.93
N ILE A 12 1.82 0.43 10.48
CA ILE A 12 0.74 -0.52 10.73
C ILE A 12 1.32 -1.78 11.38
N ARG A 13 1.45 -1.77 12.71
CA ARG A 13 1.60 -3.01 13.47
C ARG A 13 0.22 -3.65 13.58
N ILE A 14 -0.24 -4.25 12.49
CA ILE A 14 -1.45 -5.07 12.51
C ILE A 14 -1.13 -6.31 13.33
N HIS A 15 -1.85 -6.51 14.43
CA HIS A 15 -1.74 -7.72 15.24
C HIS A 15 -1.92 -8.95 14.36
N LYS A 16 -1.04 -9.94 14.52
CA LYS A 16 -1.10 -11.24 13.82
C LYS A 16 -2.50 -11.83 13.94
N VAL A 17 -3.14 -12.02 12.79
CA VAL A 17 -4.29 -12.91 12.68
C VAL A 17 -3.78 -14.35 12.82
N PRO A 18 -4.41 -15.23 13.62
CA PRO A 18 -3.99 -16.62 13.78
C PRO A 18 -4.04 -17.37 12.46
N GLN A 19 -2.98 -18.12 12.15
CA GLN A 19 -2.75 -18.79 10.85
C GLN A 19 -3.36 -20.20 10.73
N ASP A 20 -4.33 -20.58 11.51
CA ASP A 20 -4.88 -21.94 11.49
C ASP A 20 -6.27 -21.98 10.88
N THR A 21 -6.40 -21.86 9.57
CA THR A 21 -7.51 -22.42 8.76
C THR A 21 -7.42 -22.01 7.29
N LEU A 22 -6.45 -22.50 6.53
CA LEU A 22 -6.38 -22.26 5.08
C LEU A 22 -5.97 -23.52 4.32
N THR A 23 -6.87 -24.49 4.30
CA THR A 23 -6.88 -25.50 3.25
C THR A 23 -8.32 -25.90 2.97
N THR A 24 -9.01 -25.19 2.09
CA THR A 24 -10.04 -25.75 1.19
C THR A 24 -10.70 -24.64 0.36
N ASN A 25 -10.67 -24.80 -0.95
CA ASN A 25 -11.57 -24.22 -1.96
C ASN A 25 -11.28 -22.81 -2.52
N ILE A 26 -10.35 -22.75 -3.47
CA ILE A 26 -10.18 -21.59 -4.38
C ILE A 26 -11.47 -21.34 -5.20
N ASN A 27 -12.22 -22.36 -5.60
CA ASN A 27 -13.47 -22.21 -6.35
C ASN A 27 -14.64 -21.67 -5.52
N ASN A 28 -14.68 -21.91 -4.22
CA ASN A 28 -15.72 -21.37 -3.35
C ASN A 28 -15.49 -19.90 -2.99
N ASN A 29 -14.25 -19.45 -3.00
CA ASN A 29 -13.93 -18.05 -2.72
C ASN A 29 -14.37 -17.11 -3.86
N ILE A 30 -14.22 -17.52 -5.12
CA ILE A 30 -14.67 -16.71 -6.27
C ILE A 30 -16.21 -16.60 -6.28
N LEU A 31 -16.91 -17.69 -6.04
CA LEU A 31 -18.39 -17.69 -5.92
C LEU A 31 -18.86 -16.88 -4.72
N PHE A 32 -18.18 -16.95 -3.58
CA PHE A 32 -18.48 -16.17 -2.38
C PHE A 32 -18.23 -14.66 -2.59
N TYR A 33 -17.19 -14.28 -3.33
CA TYR A 33 -16.93 -12.88 -3.69
C TYR A 33 -17.94 -12.38 -4.73
N LEU A 34 -18.32 -13.19 -5.71
CA LEU A 34 -19.36 -12.84 -6.69
C LEU A 34 -20.76 -12.74 -6.03
N ASP A 35 -21.05 -13.59 -5.07
CA ASP A 35 -22.32 -13.57 -4.33
C ASP A 35 -22.40 -12.36 -3.37
N LYS A 36 -21.28 -12.01 -2.69
CA LYS A 36 -21.20 -10.74 -1.95
C LYS A 36 -21.32 -9.52 -2.83
N MET A 37 -20.78 -9.54 -4.04
CA MET A 37 -20.95 -8.44 -5.01
C MET A 37 -22.41 -8.31 -5.49
N THR A 38 -23.13 -9.43 -5.62
CA THR A 38 -24.55 -9.42 -6.05
C THR A 38 -25.50 -9.05 -4.90
N GLN A 39 -25.21 -9.45 -3.68
CA GLN A 39 -26.05 -9.13 -2.52
C GLN A 39 -25.85 -7.69 -2.03
N ASN A 40 -24.66 -7.08 -2.22
CA ASN A 40 -24.43 -5.68 -1.90
C ASN A 40 -25.09 -4.70 -2.89
N ASN A 41 -25.54 -5.17 -4.06
CA ASN A 41 -26.29 -4.35 -5.00
C ASN A 41 -27.80 -4.23 -4.67
N ALA A 42 -28.29 -4.96 -3.70
CA ALA A 42 -29.72 -5.01 -3.38
C ALA A 42 -30.13 -4.34 -2.06
N THR A 43 -29.19 -3.88 -1.23
CA THR A 43 -29.58 -3.34 0.08
C THR A 43 -28.68 -2.20 0.52
N GLN A 44 -29.29 -1.02 0.53
CA GLN A 44 -28.82 0.28 1.01
C GLN A 44 -27.91 1.06 0.06
N SER A 45 -28.44 2.20 -0.40
CA SER A 45 -27.63 3.36 -0.74
C SER A 45 -26.83 3.78 0.51
N ILE A 46 -25.71 3.14 0.75
CA ILE A 46 -24.65 3.69 1.60
C ILE A 46 -24.25 4.95 0.82
N LYS A 47 -24.65 6.12 1.29
CA LYS A 47 -24.04 7.37 0.86
C LYS A 47 -22.55 7.12 0.95
N ASN A 48 -21.86 7.15 -0.19
CA ASN A 48 -20.41 7.11 -0.21
C ASN A 48 -19.92 8.23 0.70
N GLN A 49 -19.41 7.86 1.85
CA GLN A 49 -18.81 8.85 2.76
C GLN A 49 -17.36 9.00 2.33
N PRO A 50 -16.88 10.25 2.28
CA PRO A 50 -15.46 10.50 2.02
C PRO A 50 -14.59 9.68 2.97
N SER A 51 -13.53 9.10 2.44
CA SER A 51 -12.66 8.21 3.21
C SER A 51 -11.20 8.39 2.81
N ILE A 52 -10.30 7.99 3.69
CA ILE A 52 -8.87 7.97 3.43
C ILE A 52 -8.43 6.51 3.40
N LEU A 53 -7.78 6.09 2.31
CA LEU A 53 -7.11 4.81 2.20
C LEU A 53 -5.60 5.03 2.45
N TRP A 54 -5.17 4.67 3.64
CA TRP A 54 -3.76 4.65 4.02
C TRP A 54 -3.13 3.39 3.48
N HIS A 55 -2.00 3.50 2.80
CA HIS A 55 -1.37 2.33 2.21
C HIS A 55 0.15 2.43 2.13
N ASP A 56 0.76 1.26 1.96
CA ASP A 56 2.18 1.09 1.72
C ASP A 56 2.40 -0.17 0.87
N TYR A 57 3.48 -0.18 0.07
CA TYR A 57 3.91 -1.34 -0.70
C TYR A 57 5.27 -1.83 -0.24
N GLU A 58 5.41 -3.16 -0.24
CA GLU A 58 6.71 -3.79 -0.37
C GLU A 58 6.91 -4.21 -1.82
N THR A 59 8.13 -4.09 -2.31
CA THR A 59 8.48 -4.37 -3.71
C THR A 59 9.66 -5.32 -3.81
N TRP A 60 9.79 -5.97 -4.95
CA TRP A 60 10.91 -6.86 -5.25
C TRP A 60 12.22 -6.13 -5.61
N GLY A 61 12.23 -4.79 -5.58
CA GLY A 61 13.36 -3.93 -5.85
C GLY A 61 12.99 -2.46 -5.65
N ILE A 62 13.91 -1.56 -5.97
CA ILE A 62 13.79 -0.13 -5.63
C ILE A 62 13.32 0.77 -6.77
N ASN A 63 13.20 0.23 -7.98
CA ASN A 63 12.79 0.98 -9.15
C ASN A 63 11.33 0.69 -9.52
N PRO A 64 10.38 1.60 -9.25
CA PRO A 64 8.96 1.34 -9.46
C PRO A 64 8.58 1.08 -10.92
N LYS A 65 9.41 1.50 -11.88
CA LYS A 65 9.19 1.27 -13.30
C LYS A 65 9.43 -0.19 -13.70
N PHE A 66 10.43 -0.82 -13.13
CA PHE A 66 10.87 -2.17 -13.50
C PHE A 66 10.52 -3.20 -12.44
N ASP A 67 10.62 -2.81 -11.19
CA ASP A 67 10.36 -3.72 -10.08
C ASP A 67 8.86 -3.87 -9.82
N LYS A 68 8.50 -5.05 -9.34
CA LYS A 68 7.12 -5.46 -9.13
C LYS A 68 6.77 -5.35 -7.64
N PRO A 69 5.49 -5.15 -7.29
CA PRO A 69 5.07 -5.24 -5.90
C PRO A 69 5.26 -6.67 -5.37
N SER A 70 5.59 -6.78 -4.10
CA SER A 70 5.65 -8.06 -3.37
C SER A 70 4.56 -8.17 -2.33
N GLN A 71 4.12 -7.04 -1.76
CA GLN A 71 3.05 -6.96 -0.78
C GLN A 71 2.36 -5.60 -0.87
N PHE A 72 1.07 -5.59 -0.56
CA PHE A 72 0.30 -4.40 -0.26
C PHE A 72 -0.22 -4.49 1.17
N ALA A 73 -0.18 -3.38 1.87
CA ALA A 73 -0.88 -3.19 3.14
C ALA A 73 -1.69 -1.90 3.07
N GLY A 74 -2.93 -1.93 3.57
CA GLY A 74 -3.79 -0.77 3.58
C GLY A 74 -4.83 -0.81 4.69
N ILE A 75 -5.24 0.36 5.13
CA ILE A 75 -6.32 0.54 6.07
C ILE A 75 -7.15 1.75 5.66
N ARG A 76 -8.47 1.63 5.78
CA ARG A 76 -9.38 2.73 5.44
C ARG A 76 -9.89 3.39 6.70
N THR A 77 -9.95 4.73 6.68
CA THR A 77 -10.55 5.53 7.75
C THR A 77 -11.61 6.47 7.18
N ASP A 78 -12.50 6.94 8.04
CA ASP A 78 -13.28 8.15 7.79
C ASP A 78 -12.39 9.42 7.93
N LEU A 79 -12.98 10.60 7.78
CA LEU A 79 -12.26 11.86 7.91
C LEU A 79 -11.89 12.23 9.36
N ASP A 80 -12.51 11.57 10.33
CA ASP A 80 -12.19 11.69 11.77
C ASP A 80 -11.13 10.66 12.21
N LEU A 81 -10.54 9.93 11.24
CA LEU A 81 -9.52 8.92 11.42
C LEU A 81 -10.00 7.65 12.15
N ASN A 82 -11.30 7.42 12.24
CA ASN A 82 -11.83 6.14 12.72
C ASN A 82 -11.68 5.10 11.63
N ILE A 83 -11.20 3.90 12.01
CA ILE A 83 -11.04 2.79 11.07
C ILE A 83 -12.41 2.32 10.59
N ILE A 84 -12.56 2.19 9.26
CA ILE A 84 -13.75 1.65 8.61
C ILE A 84 -13.36 0.42 7.78
N GLY A 85 -14.06 -0.68 8.00
CA GLY A 85 -13.75 -1.97 7.38
C GLY A 85 -12.57 -2.70 8.02
N GLU A 86 -12.09 -3.71 7.33
CA GLU A 86 -10.98 -4.52 7.78
C GLU A 86 -9.67 -4.07 7.12
N PRO A 87 -8.54 -4.17 7.84
CA PRO A 87 -7.24 -3.93 7.22
C PRO A 87 -6.97 -4.90 6.07
N GLU A 88 -6.42 -4.38 5.00
CA GLU A 88 -6.02 -5.14 3.83
C GLU A 88 -4.52 -5.46 3.89
N MET A 89 -4.17 -6.73 3.69
CA MET A 89 -2.78 -7.15 3.55
C MET A 89 -2.72 -8.39 2.68
N PHE A 90 -2.02 -8.32 1.55
CA PHE A 90 -1.88 -9.45 0.63
C PHE A 90 -0.58 -9.37 -0.16
N PHE A 91 -0.07 -10.55 -0.53
CA PHE A 91 1.17 -10.69 -1.31
C PHE A 91 0.87 -10.75 -2.80
N CYS A 92 1.86 -10.31 -3.60
CA CYS A 92 1.90 -10.47 -5.03
C CYS A 92 2.97 -11.52 -5.40
N GLN A 93 2.59 -12.52 -6.18
CA GLN A 93 3.53 -13.50 -6.71
C GLN A 93 4.52 -12.81 -7.66
N PRO A 94 5.82 -13.10 -7.57
CA PRO A 94 6.75 -12.66 -8.59
C PRO A 94 6.39 -13.35 -9.93
N PRO A 95 6.30 -12.59 -11.04
CA PRO A 95 6.08 -13.18 -12.35
C PRO A 95 7.21 -14.14 -12.74
N ILE A 96 6.89 -15.11 -13.59
CA ILE A 96 7.84 -16.16 -14.00
C ILE A 96 9.07 -15.62 -14.76
N ASP A 97 8.93 -14.47 -15.39
CA ASP A 97 9.95 -13.77 -16.19
C ASP A 97 10.68 -12.65 -15.40
N TYR A 98 10.46 -12.59 -14.09
CA TYR A 98 11.04 -11.57 -13.23
C TYR A 98 11.81 -12.18 -12.06
N LEU A 99 13.06 -11.75 -11.88
CA LEU A 99 13.91 -12.15 -10.77
C LEU A 99 13.88 -11.10 -9.65
N PRO A 100 13.31 -11.41 -8.48
CA PRO A 100 13.36 -10.55 -7.32
C PRO A 100 14.79 -10.21 -6.89
N GLN A 101 15.02 -8.97 -6.47
CA GLN A 101 16.32 -8.54 -5.95
C GLN A 101 16.56 -9.13 -4.56
N PRO A 102 17.69 -9.82 -4.31
CA PRO A 102 17.98 -10.43 -3.02
C PRO A 102 17.98 -9.41 -1.87
N GLU A 103 18.47 -8.20 -2.12
CA GLU A 103 18.51 -7.09 -1.16
C GLU A 103 17.09 -6.69 -0.71
N ALA A 104 16.15 -6.62 -1.65
CA ALA A 104 14.75 -6.33 -1.34
C ALA A 104 14.14 -7.43 -0.47
N CYS A 105 14.41 -8.69 -0.79
CA CYS A 105 13.94 -9.83 0.02
C CYS A 105 14.51 -9.80 1.45
N LEU A 106 15.76 -9.41 1.62
CA LEU A 106 16.41 -9.29 2.93
C LEU A 106 15.82 -8.15 3.77
N VAL A 107 15.49 -7.03 3.11
CA VAL A 107 14.93 -5.85 3.78
C VAL A 107 13.50 -6.09 4.19
N THR A 108 12.67 -6.59 3.29
CA THR A 108 11.23 -6.78 3.53
C THR A 108 10.93 -8.04 4.33
N GLY A 109 11.84 -9.02 4.35
CA GLY A 109 11.62 -10.36 4.92
C GLY A 109 10.64 -11.20 4.09
N ILE A 110 10.31 -10.75 2.87
CA ILE A 110 9.41 -11.46 1.96
C ILE A 110 10.25 -12.29 0.99
N THR A 111 10.15 -13.61 1.09
CA THR A 111 10.82 -14.48 0.14
C THR A 111 9.95 -14.76 -1.08
N PRO A 112 10.53 -14.95 -2.29
CA PRO A 112 9.75 -15.33 -3.48
C PRO A 112 8.90 -16.58 -3.26
N GLN A 113 9.41 -17.56 -2.51
CA GLN A 113 8.70 -18.80 -2.19
C GLN A 113 7.49 -18.56 -1.28
N LYS A 114 7.58 -17.61 -0.34
CA LYS A 114 6.43 -17.21 0.49
C LYS A 114 5.35 -16.56 -0.37
N ALA A 115 5.74 -15.59 -1.18
CA ALA A 115 4.81 -14.89 -2.05
C ALA A 115 4.20 -15.81 -3.11
N GLN A 116 4.97 -16.76 -3.64
CA GLN A 116 4.45 -17.77 -4.58
C GLN A 116 3.37 -18.66 -3.96
N ARG A 117 3.50 -19.02 -2.68
CA ARG A 117 2.51 -19.87 -1.98
C ARG A 117 1.29 -19.12 -1.48
N GLN A 118 1.43 -17.86 -1.08
CA GLN A 118 0.40 -17.10 -0.34
C GLN A 118 -0.13 -15.91 -1.13
N GLY A 119 0.54 -15.54 -2.21
CA GLY A 119 0.22 -14.34 -2.98
C GLY A 119 -0.77 -14.59 -4.11
N LEU A 120 -1.33 -13.51 -4.58
CA LEU A 120 -2.15 -13.42 -5.77
C LEU A 120 -1.26 -13.33 -7.01
N SER A 121 -1.76 -13.75 -8.16
CA SER A 121 -1.13 -13.39 -9.44
C SER A 121 -1.10 -11.87 -9.61
N GLU A 122 -0.18 -11.33 -10.43
CA GLU A 122 -0.12 -9.87 -10.64
C GLU A 122 -1.46 -9.30 -11.15
N ALA A 123 -2.18 -10.05 -11.98
CA ALA A 123 -3.48 -9.61 -12.49
C ALA A 123 -4.56 -9.54 -11.40
N GLU A 124 -4.64 -10.54 -10.52
CA GLU A 124 -5.56 -10.53 -9.38
C GLU A 124 -5.18 -9.46 -8.35
N PHE A 125 -3.89 -9.29 -8.12
CA PHE A 125 -3.36 -8.24 -7.25
C PHE A 125 -3.74 -6.86 -7.79
N ALA A 126 -3.52 -6.61 -9.09
CA ALA A 126 -3.88 -5.35 -9.75
C ALA A 126 -5.39 -5.08 -9.71
N ALA A 127 -6.21 -6.11 -9.94
CA ALA A 127 -7.66 -6.00 -9.85
C ALA A 127 -8.12 -5.60 -8.44
N ARG A 128 -7.51 -6.18 -7.40
CA ARG A 128 -7.81 -5.84 -6.00
C ARG A 128 -7.37 -4.41 -5.67
N ILE A 129 -6.16 -4.00 -6.07
CA ILE A 129 -5.69 -2.63 -5.94
C ILE A 129 -6.62 -1.65 -6.65
N HIS A 130 -6.97 -1.92 -7.90
CA HIS A 130 -7.89 -1.09 -8.66
C HIS A 130 -9.22 -0.91 -7.92
N MET A 131 -9.81 -1.99 -7.43
CA MET A 131 -11.08 -1.95 -6.67
C MET A 131 -10.96 -1.10 -5.40
N LEU A 132 -9.86 -1.22 -4.64
CA LEU A 132 -9.64 -0.45 -3.40
C LEU A 132 -9.46 1.05 -3.68
N PHE A 133 -8.71 1.39 -4.74
CA PHE A 133 -8.32 2.75 -5.05
C PHE A 133 -9.38 3.54 -5.84
N THR A 134 -10.33 2.86 -6.49
CA THR A 134 -11.38 3.50 -7.31
C THR A 134 -12.72 3.66 -6.60
N GLN A 135 -12.81 3.29 -5.31
CA GLN A 135 -14.01 3.62 -4.53
C GLN A 135 -14.23 5.14 -4.55
N PRO A 136 -15.47 5.60 -4.79
CA PRO A 136 -15.75 7.03 -4.84
C PRO A 136 -15.39 7.77 -3.54
N ASP A 137 -15.04 9.04 -3.67
CA ASP A 137 -14.71 9.94 -2.56
C ASP A 137 -13.56 9.39 -1.68
N THR A 138 -12.59 8.70 -2.28
CA THR A 138 -11.40 8.19 -1.61
C THR A 138 -10.21 9.11 -1.81
N CYS A 139 -9.62 9.57 -0.71
CA CYS A 139 -8.27 10.11 -0.70
C CYS A 139 -7.28 8.97 -0.43
N VAL A 140 -6.41 8.68 -1.39
CA VAL A 140 -5.35 7.69 -1.19
C VAL A 140 -4.14 8.38 -0.58
N ALA A 141 -3.66 7.92 0.55
CA ALA A 141 -2.60 8.55 1.30
C ALA A 141 -1.56 7.55 1.84
N GLY A 142 -0.33 8.04 1.98
CA GLY A 142 0.78 7.29 2.55
C GLY A 142 1.91 8.24 2.95
N TYR A 143 3.07 7.69 3.23
CA TYR A 143 4.25 8.47 3.56
C TYR A 143 5.32 8.33 2.48
N ASN A 144 5.67 9.41 1.80
CA ASN A 144 6.53 9.44 0.61
C ASN A 144 5.96 8.62 -0.56
N ASN A 145 4.64 8.42 -0.55
CA ASN A 145 3.94 7.57 -1.50
C ASN A 145 3.89 8.16 -2.92
N ILE A 146 3.81 9.48 -3.07
CA ILE A 146 3.75 10.12 -4.41
C ILE A 146 4.98 9.79 -5.26
N ARG A 147 6.15 9.65 -4.61
CA ARG A 147 7.41 9.40 -5.32
C ARG A 147 7.72 7.93 -5.56
N PHE A 148 7.06 7.03 -4.84
CA PHE A 148 7.35 5.60 -4.94
C PHE A 148 6.08 4.76 -5.11
N ASP A 149 5.20 4.70 -4.13
CA ASP A 149 4.03 3.81 -4.12
C ASP A 149 3.02 4.14 -5.23
N ASP A 150 2.82 5.43 -5.51
CA ASP A 150 1.98 5.87 -6.63
C ASP A 150 2.56 5.44 -7.97
N GLU A 151 3.87 5.51 -8.14
CA GLU A 151 4.52 5.02 -9.35
C GLU A 151 4.43 3.50 -9.47
N VAL A 152 4.63 2.76 -8.37
CA VAL A 152 4.37 1.30 -8.33
C VAL A 152 2.94 0.99 -8.76
N THR A 153 1.97 1.72 -8.21
CA THR A 153 0.54 1.57 -8.57
C THR A 153 0.28 1.88 -10.04
N ARG A 154 0.82 2.98 -10.57
CA ARG A 154 0.65 3.37 -11.97
C ARG A 154 1.19 2.32 -12.94
N TYR A 155 2.41 1.85 -12.71
CA TYR A 155 3.00 0.81 -13.54
C TYR A 155 2.29 -0.53 -13.41
N LEU A 156 1.83 -0.88 -12.21
CA LEU A 156 1.01 -2.08 -11.97
C LEU A 156 -0.29 -2.01 -12.77
N LEU A 157 -1.04 -0.91 -12.65
CA LEU A 157 -2.32 -0.73 -13.34
C LEU A 157 -2.13 -0.71 -14.86
N TYR A 158 -1.14 0.03 -15.35
CA TYR A 158 -0.83 0.10 -16.78
C TYR A 158 -0.54 -1.28 -17.39
N ARG A 159 0.30 -2.09 -16.74
CA ARG A 159 0.63 -3.43 -17.21
C ARG A 159 -0.56 -4.39 -17.23
N ASN A 160 -1.56 -4.13 -16.39
CA ASN A 160 -2.77 -4.92 -16.27
C ASN A 160 -3.99 -4.29 -16.97
N PHE A 161 -3.74 -3.36 -17.90
CA PHE A 161 -4.75 -2.73 -18.77
C PHE A 161 -5.80 -1.88 -18.05
N TYR A 162 -5.49 -1.38 -16.85
CA TYR A 162 -6.28 -0.35 -16.17
C TYR A 162 -5.71 1.03 -16.48
N ASP A 163 -6.56 2.06 -16.43
CA ASP A 163 -6.09 3.45 -16.47
C ASP A 163 -5.24 3.75 -15.22
N PRO A 164 -3.96 4.11 -15.38
CA PRO A 164 -3.07 4.33 -14.23
C PRO A 164 -3.36 5.61 -13.45
N TYR A 165 -4.12 6.56 -14.02
CA TYR A 165 -4.33 7.90 -13.45
C TYR A 165 -5.76 8.16 -13.00
N ALA A 166 -6.76 7.48 -13.59
CA ALA A 166 -8.18 7.73 -13.31
C ALA A 166 -8.51 7.73 -11.81
N ARG A 167 -7.89 6.82 -11.04
CA ARG A 167 -8.03 6.71 -9.59
C ARG A 167 -7.63 7.97 -8.80
N GLU A 168 -6.89 8.89 -9.41
CA GLU A 168 -6.33 10.07 -8.75
C GLU A 168 -7.27 11.27 -8.79
N TRP A 169 -8.33 11.22 -9.61
CA TRP A 169 -9.23 12.34 -9.84
C TRP A 169 -10.68 11.96 -10.17
N GLN A 170 -10.96 10.74 -10.68
CA GLN A 170 -12.32 10.34 -11.00
C GLN A 170 -13.15 10.10 -9.72
N ASN A 171 -14.45 10.28 -9.83
CA ASN A 171 -15.43 9.99 -8.77
C ASN A 171 -15.14 10.69 -7.42
N GLY A 172 -14.61 11.91 -7.45
CA GLY A 172 -14.26 12.64 -6.24
C GLY A 172 -12.96 12.16 -5.56
N ASN A 173 -12.23 11.25 -6.20
CA ASN A 173 -10.99 10.70 -5.64
C ASN A 173 -9.85 11.71 -5.67
N SER A 174 -8.91 11.53 -4.78
CA SER A 174 -7.71 12.34 -4.67
C SER A 174 -6.55 11.50 -4.10
N ARG A 175 -5.37 12.10 -4.02
CA ARG A 175 -4.21 11.49 -3.39
C ARG A 175 -3.45 12.52 -2.57
N TRP A 176 -2.77 12.07 -1.52
CA TRP A 176 -1.98 12.94 -0.66
C TRP A 176 -0.72 12.22 -0.14
N ASP A 177 0.30 13.00 0.19
CA ASP A 177 1.55 12.52 0.77
C ASP A 177 1.81 13.20 2.12
N ILE A 178 1.88 12.42 3.18
CA ILE A 178 2.08 12.93 4.53
C ILE A 178 3.47 13.55 4.71
N ILE A 179 4.48 13.13 3.95
CA ILE A 179 5.82 13.72 4.05
C ILE A 179 5.81 15.22 3.71
N ASP A 180 4.93 15.66 2.80
CA ASP A 180 4.84 17.06 2.43
C ASP A 180 4.18 17.89 3.54
N MET A 181 3.21 17.32 4.27
CA MET A 181 2.65 17.94 5.48
C MET A 181 3.70 18.06 6.58
N VAL A 182 4.48 17.00 6.81
CA VAL A 182 5.56 16.98 7.81
C VAL A 182 6.61 18.04 7.48
N ARG A 183 7.01 18.16 6.21
CA ARG A 183 7.93 19.21 5.75
C ARG A 183 7.35 20.61 5.92
N ALA A 184 6.07 20.79 5.61
CA ALA A 184 5.38 22.07 5.81
C ALA A 184 5.32 22.44 7.30
N CYS A 185 5.02 21.49 8.19
CA CYS A 185 5.06 21.69 9.63
C CYS A 185 6.45 22.14 10.11
N TYR A 186 7.51 21.49 9.64
CA TYR A 186 8.86 21.89 9.98
C TYR A 186 9.22 23.30 9.50
N ALA A 187 8.84 23.62 8.25
CA ALA A 187 9.15 24.93 7.67
C ALA A 187 8.39 26.09 8.33
N LEU A 188 7.14 25.85 8.72
CA LEU A 188 6.24 26.88 9.26
C LEU A 188 6.25 26.97 10.78
N ARG A 189 6.48 25.86 11.48
CA ARG A 189 6.48 25.74 12.94
C ARG A 189 7.50 24.72 13.40
N PRO A 190 8.81 25.03 13.33
CA PRO A 190 9.85 24.09 13.74
C PRO A 190 9.88 23.88 15.26
N GLU A 191 9.38 24.85 16.03
CA GLU A 191 9.37 24.79 17.49
C GLU A 191 8.22 23.95 18.04
N GLY A 192 8.43 23.31 19.19
CA GLY A 192 7.43 22.51 19.89
C GLY A 192 7.32 21.06 19.41
N ILE A 193 8.06 20.67 18.40
CA ILE A 193 8.20 19.28 17.92
C ILE A 193 9.65 18.86 18.05
N ASN A 194 9.86 17.69 18.64
CA ASN A 194 11.19 17.09 18.69
C ASN A 194 11.48 16.41 17.34
N TRP A 195 12.15 17.12 16.45
CA TRP A 195 12.48 16.62 15.12
C TRP A 195 13.62 15.61 15.16
N PRO A 196 13.47 14.43 14.58
CA PRO A 196 14.56 13.47 14.48
C PRO A 196 15.67 14.03 13.59
N THR A 197 16.91 13.83 14.02
CA THR A 197 18.10 14.27 13.29
C THR A 197 18.95 13.08 12.85
N VAL A 198 19.77 13.29 11.82
CA VAL A 198 20.77 12.35 11.33
C VAL A 198 22.06 13.11 11.05
N ASP A 199 23.20 12.48 11.32
CA ASP A 199 24.49 13.01 10.92
C ASP A 199 24.67 12.88 9.40
N ARG A 200 25.03 13.98 8.75
CA ARG A 200 25.46 14.03 7.35
C ARG A 200 26.76 14.79 7.27
N ASP A 201 27.82 14.07 7.03
CA ASP A 201 29.16 14.63 6.85
C ASP A 201 29.64 15.51 8.02
N GLY A 202 29.25 15.16 9.25
CA GLY A 202 29.56 15.89 10.47
C GLY A 202 28.58 17.00 10.83
N GLU A 203 27.52 17.18 10.08
CA GLU A 203 26.43 18.10 10.38
C GLU A 203 25.16 17.34 10.79
N GLU A 204 24.56 17.78 11.89
CA GLU A 204 23.28 17.25 12.35
C GLU A 204 22.12 17.92 11.57
N VAL A 205 21.44 17.15 10.74
CA VAL A 205 20.35 17.64 9.90
C VAL A 205 19.05 16.93 10.22
N VAL A 206 17.90 17.63 10.12
CA VAL A 206 16.59 17.03 10.36
C VAL A 206 16.30 15.95 9.34
N SER A 207 15.82 14.81 9.82
CA SER A 207 15.40 13.67 9.01
C SER A 207 13.88 13.60 8.92
N PHE A 208 13.36 13.53 7.71
CA PHE A 208 11.94 13.27 7.43
C PHE A 208 11.69 11.80 7.03
N ARG A 209 12.60 10.90 7.38
CA ARG A 209 12.40 9.45 7.14
C ARG A 209 11.66 8.84 8.31
N LEU A 210 10.72 7.95 8.01
CA LEU A 210 10.19 7.05 9.02
C LEU A 210 11.27 6.03 9.39
N GLU A 211 11.54 5.90 10.68
CA GLU A 211 12.51 4.93 11.20
C GLU A 211 11.82 3.58 11.51
#